data_2f18935370fabd3f7ebd7a65218d70f9
#
_entry.id   2f18935370fabd3f7ebd7a65218d70f9
#
_cell.length_a   1.000
_cell.length_b   1.000
_cell.length_c   1.000
_cell.angle_alpha   90.00
_cell.angle_beta   90.00
_cell.angle_gamma   90.00
#
_symmetry.space_group_name_H-M   'P 1'
#
loop_
_entity.id
_entity.type
_entity.pdbx_description
1 polymer ?
#
loop_
_entity_poly.entity_id
_entity_poly.type
_entity_poly.pdbx_seq_one_letter_code
_entity_poly.pdbx_strand_id
1 'polypeptide(L)'
;NLFNYRGITMTTLLRMENIERHYETPAGVVKALDGVTIEIEEGERVVLLGPSGSGKTTLLNCFSALDSPTSGDYTFMGREVPRNHSEQMTSFRREHIGYVFQFFNLLQDLTVLENILLIQELSGNKDSEQAKELLKLVGLEAEVDRFPGEISGGQQQRVAIARSIAKRPNLLLGDELTGNLDTETSQKVMTAL
;
A
#
# COMPACT_ATOMS: atom_id res chain seq x y z
N ASN A 1 -43.19 -5.70 4.33
CA ASN A 1 -42.52 -4.55 3.70
C ASN A 1 -41.11 -4.94 3.37
N LEU A 2 -40.92 -5.29 2.08
CA LEU A 2 -39.65 -5.69 1.48
C LEU A 2 -38.81 -4.45 1.24
N PHE A 3 -37.70 -4.32 1.95
CA PHE A 3 -36.59 -3.44 1.55
C PHE A 3 -35.83 -4.15 0.43
N ASN A 4 -36.04 -3.70 -0.80
CA ASN A 4 -35.31 -4.07 -1.97
C ASN A 4 -33.92 -3.38 -1.88
N TYR A 5 -32.92 -4.02 -1.28
CA TYR A 5 -31.51 -3.67 -1.49
C TYR A 5 -31.19 -4.10 -2.92
N ARG A 6 -31.13 -3.14 -3.84
CA ARG A 6 -30.51 -3.34 -5.15
C ARG A 6 -29.09 -3.82 -4.90
N GLY A 7 -28.79 -5.05 -5.33
CA GLY A 7 -27.49 -5.65 -5.18
C GLY A 7 -26.42 -4.78 -5.85
N ILE A 8 -25.58 -4.16 -5.03
CA ILE A 8 -24.26 -3.72 -5.45
C ILE A 8 -23.51 -5.03 -5.65
N THR A 9 -23.28 -5.39 -6.90
CA THR A 9 -22.36 -6.49 -7.23
C THR A 9 -20.98 -5.98 -6.83
N MET A 10 -20.50 -6.40 -5.67
CA MET A 10 -19.14 -6.07 -5.23
C MET A 10 -18.18 -6.77 -6.20
N THR A 11 -17.24 -6.02 -6.73
CA THR A 11 -16.28 -6.52 -7.71
C THR A 11 -15.03 -6.95 -6.95
N THR A 12 -14.61 -8.20 -7.14
CA THR A 12 -13.37 -8.70 -6.53
C THR A 12 -12.18 -7.89 -7.06
N LEU A 13 -11.51 -7.18 -6.15
CA LEU A 13 -10.28 -6.45 -6.46
C LEU A 13 -9.10 -7.41 -6.52
N LEU A 14 -8.99 -8.29 -5.52
CA LEU A 14 -7.84 -9.17 -5.34
C LEU A 14 -8.34 -10.53 -4.82
N ARG A 15 -7.78 -11.61 -5.37
CA ARG A 15 -8.01 -12.98 -4.91
C ARG A 15 -6.71 -13.76 -4.88
N MET A 16 -6.41 -14.32 -3.73
CA MET A 16 -5.31 -15.25 -3.51
C MET A 16 -5.87 -16.59 -3.05
N GLU A 17 -5.41 -17.69 -3.67
CA GLU A 17 -5.82 -19.06 -3.34
C GLU A 17 -4.62 -19.91 -3.05
N ASN A 18 -4.63 -20.56 -1.88
CA ASN A 18 -3.59 -21.50 -1.42
C ASN A 18 -2.17 -20.91 -1.55
N ILE A 19 -2.00 -19.64 -1.23
CA ILE A 19 -0.71 -18.97 -1.31
C ILE A 19 0.26 -19.53 -0.28
N GLU A 20 1.39 -20.00 -0.76
CA GLU A 20 2.53 -20.38 0.04
C GLU A 20 3.71 -19.43 -0.21
N ARG A 21 4.44 -19.10 0.84
CA ARG A 21 5.74 -18.43 0.71
C ARG A 21 6.73 -19.06 1.66
N HIS A 22 7.68 -19.77 1.08
CA HIS A 22 8.73 -20.48 1.80
C HIS A 22 10.08 -19.84 1.53
N TYR A 23 10.88 -19.66 2.58
CA TYR A 23 12.25 -19.16 2.49
C TYR A 23 13.22 -20.27 2.87
N GLU A 24 14.21 -20.52 2.02
CA GLU A 24 15.33 -21.39 2.34
C GLU A 24 16.31 -20.65 3.24
N THR A 25 16.65 -21.22 4.37
CA THR A 25 17.63 -20.70 5.32
C THR A 25 18.63 -21.78 5.68
N PRO A 26 19.82 -21.42 6.19
CA PRO A 26 20.80 -22.40 6.66
C PRO A 26 20.25 -23.35 7.76
N ALA A 27 19.22 -22.91 8.48
CA ALA A 27 18.56 -23.70 9.53
C ALA A 27 17.38 -24.56 9.01
N GLY A 28 17.09 -24.51 7.70
CA GLY A 28 15.96 -25.21 7.07
C GLY A 28 14.96 -24.28 6.40
N VAL A 29 13.85 -24.83 5.95
CA VAL A 29 12.79 -24.08 5.27
C VAL A 29 11.88 -23.39 6.29
N VAL A 30 11.71 -22.09 6.14
CA VAL A 30 10.74 -21.28 6.90
C VAL A 30 9.50 -21.07 6.04
N LYS A 31 8.37 -21.60 6.48
CA LYS A 31 7.06 -21.40 5.84
C LYS A 31 6.42 -20.13 6.39
N ALA A 32 6.67 -19.00 5.74
CA ALA A 32 6.14 -17.71 6.17
C ALA A 32 4.64 -17.56 5.83
N LEU A 33 4.21 -18.15 4.71
CA LEU A 33 2.80 -18.36 4.36
C LEU A 33 2.65 -19.85 3.99
N ASP A 34 1.58 -20.50 4.46
CA ASP A 34 1.34 -21.94 4.29
C ASP A 34 -0.14 -22.17 3.95
N GLY A 35 -0.52 -21.96 2.69
CA GLY A 35 -1.87 -22.18 2.17
C GLY A 35 -2.87 -21.06 2.48
N VAL A 36 -2.45 -19.79 2.42
CA VAL A 36 -3.34 -18.64 2.68
C VAL A 36 -4.31 -18.44 1.51
N THR A 37 -5.61 -18.36 1.83
CA THR A 37 -6.66 -18.01 0.87
C THR A 37 -7.38 -16.76 1.38
N ILE A 38 -7.48 -15.72 0.54
CA ILE A 38 -8.15 -14.46 0.86
C ILE A 38 -8.71 -13.84 -0.41
N GLU A 39 -9.87 -13.21 -0.28
CA GLU A 39 -10.51 -12.40 -1.31
C GLU A 39 -10.81 -11.03 -0.73
N ILE A 40 -10.57 -9.96 -1.49
CA ILE A 40 -10.81 -8.57 -1.11
C ILE A 40 -11.59 -7.91 -2.24
N GLU A 41 -12.66 -7.21 -1.88
CA GLU A 41 -13.53 -6.50 -2.80
C GLU A 41 -13.11 -5.03 -2.98
N GLU A 42 -13.56 -4.40 -4.06
CA GLU A 42 -13.32 -2.95 -4.26
C GLU A 42 -13.94 -2.14 -3.12
N GLY A 43 -13.17 -1.20 -2.57
CA GLY A 43 -13.60 -0.34 -1.47
C GLY A 43 -13.62 -1.03 -0.09
N GLU A 44 -13.24 -2.30 -0.01
CA GLU A 44 -13.16 -3.01 1.26
C GLU A 44 -11.96 -2.55 2.10
N ARG A 45 -12.15 -2.51 3.43
CA ARG A 45 -11.10 -2.19 4.40
C ARG A 45 -10.79 -3.41 5.22
N VAL A 46 -9.57 -3.94 5.07
CA VAL A 46 -9.12 -5.15 5.74
C VAL A 46 -8.03 -4.83 6.75
N VAL A 47 -8.13 -5.40 7.94
CA VAL A 47 -7.09 -5.31 8.98
C VAL A 47 -6.52 -6.69 9.24
N LEU A 48 -5.21 -6.83 9.06
CA LEU A 48 -4.47 -8.06 9.38
C LEU A 48 -4.03 -8.03 10.84
N LEU A 49 -4.57 -8.93 11.65
CA LEU A 49 -4.22 -9.07 13.06
C LEU A 49 -3.41 -10.34 13.30
N GLY A 50 -2.47 -10.28 14.22
CA GLY A 50 -1.66 -11.43 14.61
C GLY A 50 -0.36 -11.02 15.32
N PRO A 51 0.30 -11.96 16.02
CA PRO A 51 1.57 -11.69 16.69
C PRO A 51 2.69 -11.35 15.71
N SER A 52 3.81 -10.83 16.22
CA SER A 52 5.02 -10.67 15.41
C SER A 52 5.47 -12.02 14.86
N GLY A 53 5.92 -12.03 13.59
CA GLY A 53 6.34 -13.26 12.91
C GLY A 53 5.20 -14.13 12.35
N SER A 54 3.93 -13.71 12.43
CA SER A 54 2.79 -14.49 11.87
C SER A 54 2.63 -14.37 10.34
N GLY A 55 3.57 -13.75 9.64
CA GLY A 55 3.54 -13.66 8.18
C GLY A 55 2.81 -12.43 7.60
N LYS A 56 2.34 -11.47 8.41
CA LYS A 56 1.60 -10.28 7.93
C LYS A 56 2.38 -9.49 6.88
N THR A 57 3.61 -9.10 7.20
CA THR A 57 4.48 -8.35 6.27
C THR A 57 4.78 -9.18 5.01
N THR A 58 4.96 -10.50 5.13
CA THR A 58 5.13 -11.39 3.98
C THR A 58 3.89 -11.38 3.09
N LEU A 59 2.69 -11.43 3.68
CA LEU A 59 1.43 -11.35 2.94
C LEU A 59 1.28 -10.00 2.23
N LEU A 60 1.57 -8.88 2.92
CA LEU A 60 1.57 -7.54 2.30
C LEU A 60 2.58 -7.43 1.14
N ASN A 61 3.76 -8.04 1.28
CA ASN A 61 4.76 -8.08 0.22
C ASN A 61 4.28 -8.93 -0.98
N CYS A 62 3.55 -10.01 -0.75
CA CYS A 62 2.91 -10.78 -1.83
C CYS A 62 1.78 -9.97 -2.49
N PHE A 63 0.92 -9.29 -1.72
CA PHE A 63 -0.11 -8.40 -2.28
C PHE A 63 0.46 -7.33 -3.19
N SER A 64 1.57 -6.74 -2.78
CA SER A 64 2.24 -5.68 -3.55
C SER A 64 3.11 -6.17 -4.69
N ALA A 65 3.28 -7.48 -4.87
CA ALA A 65 4.29 -8.05 -5.76
C ALA A 65 5.71 -7.52 -5.50
N LEU A 66 6.03 -7.16 -4.24
CA LEU A 66 7.40 -6.97 -3.78
C LEU A 66 8.10 -8.32 -3.61
N ASP A 67 7.34 -9.33 -3.28
CA ASP A 67 7.77 -10.72 -3.21
C ASP A 67 6.80 -11.62 -3.97
N SER A 68 7.32 -12.72 -4.54
CA SER A 68 6.51 -13.69 -5.28
C SER A 68 6.14 -14.88 -4.39
N PRO A 69 4.89 -15.32 -4.39
CA PRO A 69 4.52 -16.60 -3.77
C PRO A 69 5.37 -17.76 -4.32
N THR A 70 5.66 -18.74 -3.48
CA THR A 70 6.29 -20.01 -3.90
C THR A 70 5.30 -20.85 -4.69
N SER A 71 4.02 -20.85 -4.27
CA SER A 71 2.92 -21.56 -4.94
C SER A 71 1.58 -20.88 -4.64
N GLY A 72 0.50 -21.38 -5.24
CA GLY A 72 -0.86 -20.83 -5.14
C GLY A 72 -1.18 -19.87 -6.28
N ASP A 73 -2.40 -19.36 -6.36
CA ASP A 73 -2.86 -18.49 -7.42
C ASP A 73 -3.14 -17.07 -6.89
N TYR A 74 -2.72 -16.06 -7.63
CA TYR A 74 -2.95 -14.65 -7.31
C TYR A 74 -3.50 -13.90 -8.52
N THR A 75 -4.72 -13.39 -8.39
CA THR A 75 -5.36 -12.53 -9.39
C THR A 75 -5.68 -11.16 -8.82
N PHE A 76 -5.56 -10.14 -9.65
CA PHE A 76 -5.87 -8.75 -9.34
C PHE A 76 -6.73 -8.17 -10.47
N MET A 77 -7.92 -7.66 -10.14
CA MET A 77 -8.93 -7.19 -11.12
C MET A 77 -9.19 -8.25 -12.22
N GLY A 78 -9.28 -9.52 -11.82
CA GLY A 78 -9.52 -10.66 -12.69
C GLY A 78 -8.36 -11.09 -13.60
N ARG A 79 -7.16 -10.53 -13.42
CA ARG A 79 -5.95 -10.87 -14.18
C ARG A 79 -4.91 -11.51 -13.27
N GLU A 80 -4.17 -12.49 -13.77
CA GLU A 80 -3.07 -13.09 -13.04
C GLU A 80 -1.97 -12.04 -12.77
N VAL A 81 -1.49 -11.98 -11.53
CA VAL A 81 -0.42 -11.08 -11.12
C VAL A 81 0.93 -11.65 -11.56
N PRO A 82 1.80 -10.84 -12.20
CA PRO A 82 3.10 -11.30 -12.67
C PRO A 82 3.95 -11.89 -11.55
N ARG A 83 4.62 -13.02 -11.85
CA ARG A 83 5.55 -13.68 -10.94
C ARG A 83 6.91 -13.82 -11.61
N ASN A 84 7.98 -13.62 -10.85
CA ASN A 84 9.36 -13.83 -11.31
C ASN A 84 9.79 -13.00 -12.54
N HIS A 85 9.00 -12.00 -12.92
CA HIS A 85 9.29 -11.05 -13.99
C HIS A 85 9.43 -9.65 -13.41
N SER A 86 10.64 -9.25 -13.05
CA SER A 86 10.93 -8.01 -12.29
C SER A 86 10.36 -6.75 -12.93
N GLU A 87 10.37 -6.65 -14.25
CA GLU A 87 9.83 -5.50 -14.99
C GLU A 87 8.30 -5.44 -14.92
N GLN A 88 7.63 -6.59 -15.14
CA GLN A 88 6.16 -6.67 -15.06
C GLN A 88 5.67 -6.44 -13.62
N MET A 89 6.34 -7.00 -12.62
CA MET A 89 6.06 -6.75 -11.20
C MET A 89 6.24 -5.27 -10.84
N THR A 90 7.26 -4.62 -11.42
CA THR A 90 7.49 -3.19 -11.22
C THR A 90 6.40 -2.35 -11.87
N SER A 91 5.96 -2.72 -13.08
CA SER A 91 4.83 -2.07 -13.75
C SER A 91 3.54 -2.22 -12.94
N PHE A 92 3.25 -3.43 -12.46
CA PHE A 92 2.10 -3.70 -11.59
C PHE A 92 2.10 -2.83 -10.33
N ARG A 93 3.24 -2.76 -9.61
CA ARG A 93 3.37 -1.89 -8.43
C ARG A 93 3.17 -0.42 -8.77
N ARG A 94 3.77 0.03 -9.87
CA ARG A 94 3.68 1.41 -10.33
C ARG A 94 2.23 1.79 -10.62
N GLU A 95 1.48 0.91 -11.24
CA GLU A 95 0.13 1.18 -11.71
C GLU A 95 -0.93 1.03 -10.60
N HIS A 96 -0.81 -0.01 -9.77
CA HIS A 96 -1.92 -0.44 -8.92
C HIS A 96 -1.68 -0.26 -7.41
N ILE A 97 -0.43 -0.24 -6.94
CA ILE A 97 -0.14 -0.41 -5.51
C ILE A 97 0.37 0.88 -4.86
N GLY A 98 -0.35 1.41 -3.87
CA GLY A 98 0.18 2.33 -2.87
C GLY A 98 0.70 1.55 -1.66
N TYR A 99 1.90 1.87 -1.17
CA TYR A 99 2.47 1.19 -0.01
C TYR A 99 3.01 2.20 1.00
N VAL A 100 2.60 2.08 2.25
CA VAL A 100 3.16 2.83 3.38
C VAL A 100 3.96 1.85 4.23
N PHE A 101 5.28 2.03 4.24
CA PHE A 101 6.20 1.18 4.98
C PHE A 101 6.31 1.62 6.45
N GLN A 102 6.62 0.69 7.34
CA GLN A 102 6.81 0.94 8.76
C GLN A 102 7.84 2.05 9.05
N PHE A 103 8.93 2.13 8.28
CA PHE A 103 9.98 3.15 8.40
C PHE A 103 9.86 4.30 7.39
N PHE A 104 8.66 4.52 6.84
CA PHE A 104 8.28 5.59 5.91
C PHE A 104 9.05 5.60 4.59
N ASN A 105 10.31 5.23 4.55
CA ASN A 105 11.18 5.16 3.36
C ASN A 105 11.15 6.44 2.51
N LEU A 106 11.15 7.62 3.18
CA LEU A 106 11.27 8.89 2.49
C LEU A 106 12.70 9.10 2.00
N LEU A 107 12.83 9.67 0.81
CA LEU A 107 14.11 10.06 0.25
C LEU A 107 14.60 11.32 0.95
N GLN A 108 15.72 11.21 1.67
CA GLN A 108 16.22 12.24 2.58
C GLN A 108 16.77 13.47 1.83
N ASP A 109 17.21 13.29 0.59
CA ASP A 109 17.75 14.33 -0.29
C ASP A 109 16.66 15.06 -1.10
N LEU A 110 15.39 14.70 -0.93
CA LEU A 110 14.23 15.34 -1.55
C LEU A 110 13.36 16.02 -0.48
N THR A 111 12.82 17.18 -0.81
CA THR A 111 11.84 17.85 0.03
C THR A 111 10.57 17.00 0.20
N VAL A 112 9.71 17.40 1.12
CA VAL A 112 8.39 16.80 1.34
C VAL A 112 7.58 16.77 0.04
N LEU A 113 7.53 17.88 -0.68
CA LEU A 113 6.83 17.97 -1.97
C LEU A 113 7.48 17.09 -3.04
N GLU A 114 8.80 17.11 -3.15
CA GLU A 114 9.54 16.34 -4.15
C GLU A 114 9.40 14.83 -3.93
N ASN A 115 9.28 14.35 -2.69
CA ASN A 115 8.98 12.95 -2.37
C ASN A 115 7.64 12.49 -3.00
N ILE A 116 6.65 13.37 -3.09
CA ILE A 116 5.36 13.07 -3.72
C ILE A 116 5.47 13.18 -5.25
N LEU A 117 6.08 14.27 -5.74
CA LEU A 117 6.24 14.53 -7.17
C LEU A 117 7.00 13.42 -7.89
N LEU A 118 8.00 12.82 -7.23
CA LEU A 118 8.75 11.71 -7.79
C LEU A 118 7.87 10.50 -8.11
N ILE A 119 6.94 10.15 -7.22
CA ILE A 119 6.03 9.01 -7.45
C ILE A 119 5.05 9.31 -8.59
N GLN A 120 4.57 10.54 -8.68
CA GLN A 120 3.73 10.99 -9.80
C GLN A 120 4.51 10.91 -11.13
N GLU A 121 5.75 11.40 -11.16
CA GLU A 121 6.62 11.37 -12.34
C GLU A 121 6.91 9.94 -12.80
N LEU A 122 7.25 9.04 -11.87
CA LEU A 122 7.45 7.61 -12.16
C LEU A 122 6.18 6.93 -12.68
N SER A 123 5.00 7.47 -12.36
CA SER A 123 3.70 6.97 -12.86
C SER A 123 3.24 7.68 -14.13
N GLY A 124 4.05 8.62 -14.66
CA GLY A 124 3.74 9.35 -15.90
C GLY A 124 2.71 10.47 -15.74
N ASN A 125 2.39 10.88 -14.51
CA ASN A 125 1.33 11.87 -14.24
C ASN A 125 1.79 12.87 -13.16
N LYS A 126 2.80 13.72 -13.49
CA LYS A 126 3.31 14.75 -12.59
C LYS A 126 2.35 15.92 -12.50
N ASP A 127 1.80 16.16 -11.32
CA ASP A 127 0.87 17.24 -11.01
C ASP A 127 1.22 17.88 -9.66
N SER A 128 1.86 19.05 -9.73
CA SER A 128 2.32 19.78 -8.55
C SER A 128 1.16 20.32 -7.70
N GLU A 129 0.06 20.69 -8.31
CA GLU A 129 -1.10 21.20 -7.56
C GLU A 129 -1.79 20.07 -6.81
N GLN A 130 -1.96 18.89 -7.45
CA GLN A 130 -2.46 17.70 -6.76
C GLN A 130 -1.52 17.31 -5.59
N ALA A 131 -0.21 17.36 -5.78
CA ALA A 131 0.75 17.02 -4.71
C ALA A 131 0.61 17.98 -3.51
N LYS A 132 0.42 19.26 -3.73
CA LYS A 132 0.17 20.24 -2.67
C LYS A 132 -1.18 20.02 -1.97
N GLU A 133 -2.23 19.70 -2.72
CA GLU A 133 -3.53 19.37 -2.14
C GLU A 133 -3.47 18.10 -1.25
N LEU A 134 -2.68 17.11 -1.64
CA LEU A 134 -2.43 15.93 -0.80
C LEU A 134 -1.69 16.28 0.49
N LEU A 135 -0.70 17.19 0.42
CA LEU A 135 0.00 17.67 1.62
C LEU A 135 -0.93 18.46 2.53
N LYS A 136 -1.79 19.29 1.97
CA LYS A 136 -2.82 20.02 2.72
C LYS A 136 -3.83 19.06 3.38
N LEU A 137 -4.25 18.00 2.67
CA LEU A 137 -5.13 16.97 3.21
C LEU A 137 -4.58 16.34 4.50
N VAL A 138 -3.25 16.11 4.54
CA VAL A 138 -2.57 15.54 5.70
C VAL A 138 -2.03 16.60 6.67
N GLY A 139 -2.38 17.91 6.49
CA GLY A 139 -2.01 19.01 7.36
C GLY A 139 -0.51 19.35 7.33
N LEU A 140 0.09 19.34 6.13
CA LEU A 140 1.52 19.60 5.90
C LEU A 140 1.76 20.68 4.82
N GLU A 141 0.82 21.60 4.62
CA GLU A 141 0.95 22.68 3.66
C GLU A 141 2.08 23.66 3.97
N ALA A 142 2.49 23.76 5.23
CA ALA A 142 3.59 24.63 5.66
C ALA A 142 4.98 23.96 5.53
N GLU A 143 5.03 22.66 5.32
CA GLU A 143 6.26 21.85 5.30
C GLU A 143 6.71 21.44 3.90
N VAL A 144 6.10 21.98 2.85
CA VAL A 144 6.32 21.56 1.45
C VAL A 144 7.78 21.58 1.01
N ASP A 145 8.55 22.58 1.46
CA ASP A 145 9.95 22.81 1.11
C ASP A 145 10.94 22.22 2.13
N ARG A 146 10.44 21.58 3.21
CA ARG A 146 11.30 20.95 4.21
C ARG A 146 11.78 19.58 3.76
N PHE A 147 12.94 19.18 4.26
CA PHE A 147 13.47 17.82 4.08
C PHE A 147 12.93 16.89 5.17
N PRO A 148 12.89 15.57 4.93
CA PRO A 148 12.41 14.60 5.93
C PRO A 148 13.09 14.70 7.30
N GLY A 149 14.40 15.01 7.33
CA GLY A 149 15.13 15.20 8.58
C GLY A 149 14.76 16.44 9.40
N GLU A 150 13.99 17.37 8.83
CA GLU A 150 13.55 18.61 9.47
C GLU A 150 12.14 18.53 10.05
N ILE A 151 11.46 17.40 9.87
CA ILE A 151 10.08 17.18 10.31
C ILE A 151 9.97 16.01 11.28
N SER A 152 8.95 16.01 12.13
CA SER A 152 8.73 14.95 13.10
C SER A 152 8.39 13.59 12.46
N GLY A 153 8.58 12.47 13.20
CA GLY A 153 8.21 11.14 12.72
C GLY A 153 6.74 11.01 12.33
N GLY A 154 5.83 11.66 13.07
CA GLY A 154 4.41 11.70 12.71
C GLY A 154 4.15 12.50 11.42
N GLN A 155 4.90 13.59 11.18
CA GLN A 155 4.86 14.32 9.91
C GLN A 155 5.44 13.47 8.77
N GLN A 156 6.56 12.77 8.97
CA GLN A 156 7.13 11.85 7.98
C GLN A 156 6.14 10.75 7.59
N GLN A 157 5.41 10.19 8.55
CA GLN A 157 4.36 9.22 8.28
C GLN A 157 3.24 9.79 7.40
N ARG A 158 2.79 11.02 7.70
CA ARG A 158 1.78 11.71 6.88
C ARG A 158 2.28 11.98 5.46
N VAL A 159 3.55 12.35 5.28
CA VAL A 159 4.17 12.46 3.94
C VAL A 159 4.17 11.12 3.23
N ALA A 160 4.53 10.02 3.91
CA ALA A 160 4.54 8.68 3.32
C ALA A 160 3.14 8.24 2.87
N ILE A 161 2.11 8.58 3.62
CA ILE A 161 0.71 8.34 3.25
C ILE A 161 0.33 9.17 2.01
N ALA A 162 0.55 10.50 2.03
CA ALA A 162 0.29 11.36 0.88
C ALA A 162 1.01 10.87 -0.39
N ARG A 163 2.27 10.46 -0.26
CA ARG A 163 3.06 9.87 -1.33
C ARG A 163 2.45 8.56 -1.86
N SER A 164 1.95 7.70 -0.99
CA SER A 164 1.40 6.40 -1.37
C SER A 164 0.12 6.50 -2.21
N ILE A 165 -0.68 7.55 -1.98
CA ILE A 165 -1.94 7.81 -2.69
C ILE A 165 -1.79 8.75 -3.90
N ALA A 166 -0.62 9.38 -4.08
CA ALA A 166 -0.39 10.41 -5.10
C ALA A 166 -0.63 9.96 -6.55
N LYS A 167 -0.48 8.67 -6.81
CA LYS A 167 -0.73 8.05 -8.12
C LYS A 167 -2.11 7.41 -8.25
N ARG A 168 -3.01 7.59 -7.26
CA ARG A 168 -4.36 7.01 -7.21
C ARG A 168 -4.34 5.48 -7.38
N PRO A 169 -3.68 4.74 -6.48
CA PRO A 169 -3.59 3.29 -6.57
C PRO A 169 -4.96 2.63 -6.39
N ASN A 170 -5.12 1.42 -6.95
CA ASN A 170 -6.32 0.60 -6.71
C ASN A 170 -6.28 -0.09 -5.35
N LEU A 171 -5.09 -0.38 -4.82
CA LEU A 171 -4.87 -1.02 -3.53
C LEU A 171 -3.87 -0.21 -2.71
N LEU A 172 -4.27 0.22 -1.51
CA LEU A 172 -3.38 0.81 -0.53
C LEU A 172 -3.04 -0.21 0.55
N LEU A 173 -1.76 -0.43 0.74
CA LEU A 173 -1.20 -1.30 1.77
C LEU A 173 -0.48 -0.48 2.83
N GLY A 174 -0.59 -0.90 4.08
CA GLY A 174 0.14 -0.28 5.17
C GLY A 174 0.60 -1.28 6.20
N ASP A 175 1.89 -1.22 6.50
CA ASP A 175 2.48 -1.96 7.60
C ASP A 175 2.56 -1.00 8.80
N GLU A 176 1.73 -1.26 9.84
CA GLU A 176 1.61 -0.44 11.06
C GLU A 176 1.16 1.02 10.85
N LEU A 177 0.14 1.25 10.00
CA LEU A 177 -0.38 2.59 9.69
C LEU A 177 -0.88 3.40 10.89
N THR A 178 -1.29 2.75 11.98
CA THR A 178 -2.11 3.39 13.02
C THR A 178 -1.32 3.89 14.23
N GLY A 179 -0.03 3.59 14.33
CA GLY A 179 0.75 3.89 15.54
C GLY A 179 0.97 5.38 15.85
N ASN A 180 0.91 6.27 14.87
CA ASN A 180 1.32 7.67 15.02
C ASN A 180 0.37 8.70 14.33
N LEU A 181 -0.79 8.27 13.83
CA LEU A 181 -1.79 9.20 13.29
C LEU A 181 -2.81 9.55 14.37
N ASP A 182 -3.10 10.85 14.52
CA ASP A 182 -4.27 11.28 15.27
C ASP A 182 -5.56 10.87 14.54
N THR A 183 -6.64 10.77 15.32
CA THR A 183 -7.93 10.27 14.83
C THR A 183 -8.51 11.12 13.70
N GLU A 184 -8.29 12.44 13.72
CA GLU A 184 -8.82 13.36 12.71
C GLU A 184 -8.09 13.21 11.38
N THR A 185 -6.76 13.14 11.41
CA THR A 185 -5.93 12.91 10.22
C THR A 185 -6.22 11.52 9.61
N SER A 186 -6.39 10.50 10.46
CA SER A 186 -6.77 9.15 10.02
C SER A 186 -8.11 9.18 9.26
N GLN A 187 -9.12 9.89 9.77
CA GLN A 187 -10.43 10.01 9.10
C GLN A 187 -10.33 10.75 7.78
N LYS A 188 -9.58 11.85 7.70
CA LYS A 188 -9.39 12.61 6.46
C LYS A 188 -8.73 11.77 5.38
N VAL A 189 -7.66 11.06 5.72
CA VAL A 189 -6.97 10.13 4.80
C VAL A 189 -7.92 9.03 4.33
N MET A 190 -8.66 8.41 5.26
CA MET A 190 -9.60 7.34 4.92
C MET A 190 -10.81 7.81 4.11
N THR A 191 -11.13 9.09 4.10
CA THR A 191 -12.21 9.65 3.28
C THR A 191 -11.72 10.02 1.87
N ALA A 192 -10.42 10.26 1.72
CA ALA A 192 -9.79 10.60 0.44
C ALA A 192 -9.41 9.37 -0.41
N LEU A 193 -9.50 8.17 0.17
CA LEU A 193 -9.30 6.85 -0.46
C LEU A 193 -10.64 6.26 -0.88
#